data_5dd704d661b0a037bff35985f2fed3e8
#
_entry.id   5dd704d661b0a037bff35985f2fed3e8
#
_cell.length_a   1.000
_cell.length_b   1.000
_cell.length_c   1.000
_cell.angle_alpha   90.00
_cell.angle_beta   90.00
_cell.angle_gamma   90.00
#
_symmetry.space_group_name_H-M   'P 1'
#
loop_
_entity.id
_entity.type
_entity.pdbx_description
1 polymer ?
#
loop_
_entity_poly.entity_id
_entity_poly.type
_entity_poly.pdbx_seq_one_letter_code
_entity_poly.pdbx_strand_id
1 'polypeptide(L)'
;PGVASSYRASSARTMAPESYGKYFLIDKIAVGVMAEIFKAKTFGHGGFENLFVVKRILAHMSDNDQFVQMFLDEARVTAVLQHANIVRVVDFGKIGTNYFLAMDCVEGKDSKLILRKLFERRKMLPREFAVYIAMEAAKGLDHAHKKSTNMGQMLQIVHRDVSPSNILVSYAGEVKVADFG
;
A
#
# COMPACT_ATOMS: atom_id res chain seq x y z
N PRO A 1 4.64 19.86 7.34
CA PRO A 1 3.26 19.60 7.70
C PRO A 1 2.79 18.43 6.83
N GLY A 2 2.71 17.23 7.45
CA GLY A 2 2.36 16.00 6.75
C GLY A 2 0.98 16.09 6.13
N VAL A 3 0.89 15.75 4.85
CA VAL A 3 -0.38 15.63 4.14
C VAL A 3 -0.98 14.29 4.54
N ALA A 4 -1.85 14.32 5.57
CA ALA A 4 -2.59 13.15 5.99
C ALA A 4 -3.36 12.58 4.78
N SER A 5 -2.97 11.37 4.36
CA SER A 5 -3.65 10.61 3.31
C SER A 5 -5.03 10.17 3.81
N SER A 6 -6.05 11.00 3.60
CA SER A 6 -7.44 10.62 3.89
C SER A 6 -7.97 9.76 2.75
N TYR A 7 -7.70 8.45 2.78
CA TYR A 7 -8.36 7.52 1.89
C TYR A 7 -9.85 7.43 2.22
N ARG A 8 -10.69 7.97 1.36
CA ARG A 8 -12.13 7.66 1.40
C ARG A 8 -12.32 6.28 0.75
N ALA A 9 -12.62 5.27 1.55
CA ALA A 9 -13.13 4.01 1.05
C ALA A 9 -14.42 4.27 0.28
N SER A 10 -14.32 4.34 -1.04
CA SER A 10 -15.47 4.32 -1.94
C SER A 10 -16.00 2.88 -1.96
N SER A 11 -17.33 2.70 -1.93
CA SER A 11 -17.96 1.43 -2.28
C SER A 11 -17.36 0.99 -3.61
N ALA A 12 -16.70 -0.18 -3.64
CA ALA A 12 -16.06 -0.72 -4.82
C ALA A 12 -17.05 -0.65 -6.00
N ARG A 13 -16.80 0.24 -6.95
CA ARG A 13 -17.51 0.26 -8.21
C ARG A 13 -16.78 -0.73 -9.10
N THR A 14 -17.42 -1.85 -9.37
CA THR A 14 -16.97 -2.78 -10.41
C THR A 14 -16.82 -1.99 -11.70
N MET A 15 -15.58 -1.78 -12.11
CA MET A 15 -15.25 -1.14 -13.39
C MET A 15 -15.17 -2.21 -14.47
N ALA A 16 -15.43 -1.84 -15.73
CA ALA A 16 -14.96 -2.68 -16.83
C ALA A 16 -13.43 -2.80 -16.72
N PRO A 17 -12.83 -4.00 -16.81
CA PRO A 17 -11.39 -4.16 -16.70
C PRO A 17 -10.65 -3.26 -17.69
N GLU A 18 -9.74 -2.42 -17.17
CA GLU A 18 -8.93 -1.49 -17.97
C GLU A 18 -7.54 -2.10 -18.16
N SER A 19 -7.07 -2.19 -19.40
CA SER A 19 -5.69 -2.57 -19.67
C SER A 19 -4.75 -1.45 -19.30
N TYR A 20 -3.75 -1.75 -18.47
CA TYR A 20 -2.77 -0.78 -17.98
C TYR A 20 -1.37 -1.40 -18.02
N GLY A 21 -0.69 -1.29 -19.15
CA GLY A 21 0.55 -1.99 -19.43
C GLY A 21 0.38 -3.51 -19.33
N LYS A 22 1.16 -4.16 -18.47
CA LYS A 22 1.01 -5.60 -18.18
C LYS A 22 -0.08 -5.92 -17.16
N TYR A 23 -0.68 -4.89 -16.53
CA TYR A 23 -1.74 -5.04 -15.54
C TYR A 23 -3.12 -4.88 -16.16
N PHE A 24 -4.10 -5.55 -15.55
CA PHE A 24 -5.52 -5.33 -15.80
C PHE A 24 -6.13 -4.78 -14.51
N LEU A 25 -6.52 -3.51 -14.52
CA LEU A 25 -7.19 -2.88 -13.40
C LEU A 25 -8.61 -3.43 -13.30
N ILE A 26 -8.96 -4.01 -12.15
CA ILE A 26 -10.24 -4.71 -11.96
C ILE A 26 -11.23 -3.83 -11.20
N ASP A 27 -10.79 -3.30 -10.04
CA ASP A 27 -11.60 -2.50 -9.15
C ASP A 27 -10.82 -1.27 -8.67
N LYS A 28 -11.48 -0.14 -8.57
CA LYS A 28 -10.94 1.03 -7.90
C LYS A 28 -11.21 0.92 -6.40
N ILE A 29 -10.14 0.71 -5.62
CA ILE A 29 -10.21 0.53 -4.17
C ILE A 29 -10.38 1.86 -3.45
N ALA A 30 -9.60 2.88 -3.87
CA ALA A 30 -9.59 4.19 -3.22
C ALA A 30 -9.13 5.29 -4.17
N VAL A 31 -9.49 6.53 -3.81
CA VAL A 31 -8.94 7.75 -4.42
C VAL A 31 -8.39 8.59 -3.28
N GLY A 32 -7.09 8.84 -3.32
CA GLY A 32 -6.40 9.76 -2.42
C GLY A 32 -6.24 11.15 -3.03
N VAL A 33 -5.50 12.01 -2.34
CA VAL A 33 -5.23 13.37 -2.81
C VAL A 33 -4.31 13.37 -4.04
N MET A 34 -3.34 12.44 -4.09
CA MET A 34 -2.29 12.41 -5.12
C MET A 34 -2.41 11.20 -6.06
N ALA A 35 -3.09 10.14 -5.65
CA ALA A 35 -3.13 8.89 -6.39
C ALA A 35 -4.48 8.18 -6.26
N GLU A 36 -4.75 7.35 -7.27
CA GLU A 36 -5.82 6.35 -7.26
C GLU A 36 -5.23 4.98 -6.97
N ILE A 37 -5.97 4.16 -6.23
CA ILE A 37 -5.56 2.81 -5.90
C ILE A 37 -6.52 1.82 -6.55
N PHE A 38 -5.95 0.88 -7.28
CA PHE A 38 -6.70 -0.16 -8.00
C PHE A 38 -6.28 -1.55 -7.53
N LYS A 39 -7.24 -2.45 -7.44
CA LYS A 39 -6.97 -3.88 -7.49
C LYS A 39 -6.69 -4.23 -8.95
N ALA A 40 -5.63 -4.97 -9.19
CA ALA A 40 -5.18 -5.33 -10.53
C ALA A 40 -4.77 -6.79 -10.57
N LYS A 41 -4.70 -7.34 -11.78
CA LYS A 41 -4.16 -8.67 -12.04
C LYS A 41 -3.21 -8.67 -13.22
N THR A 42 -2.33 -9.65 -13.24
CA THR A 42 -1.53 -10.00 -14.42
C THR A 42 -1.82 -11.43 -14.79
N PHE A 43 -1.69 -11.74 -16.09
CA PHE A 43 -1.78 -13.11 -16.59
C PHE A 43 -0.37 -13.63 -16.86
N GLY A 44 0.00 -14.72 -16.19
CA GLY A 44 1.21 -15.47 -16.44
C GLY A 44 1.01 -16.56 -17.49
N HIS A 45 2.09 -17.30 -17.80
CA HIS A 45 2.04 -18.48 -18.63
C HIS A 45 1.06 -19.52 -18.03
N GLY A 46 0.27 -20.16 -18.87
CA GLY A 46 -0.69 -21.19 -18.44
C GLY A 46 -1.94 -20.65 -17.73
N GLY A 47 -2.23 -19.34 -17.84
CA GLY A 47 -3.44 -18.74 -17.28
C GLY A 47 -3.37 -18.46 -15.77
N PHE A 48 -2.18 -18.54 -15.15
CA PHE A 48 -2.00 -18.13 -13.75
C PHE A 48 -2.27 -16.65 -13.61
N GLU A 49 -3.19 -16.33 -12.69
CA GLU A 49 -3.50 -14.95 -12.33
C GLU A 49 -2.78 -14.56 -11.02
N ASN A 50 -2.06 -13.44 -11.04
CA ASN A 50 -1.50 -12.85 -9.84
C ASN A 50 -2.20 -11.54 -9.54
N LEU A 51 -2.57 -11.35 -8.27
CA LEU A 51 -3.23 -10.15 -7.79
C LEU A 51 -2.23 -9.14 -7.27
N PHE A 52 -2.45 -7.88 -7.64
CA PHE A 52 -1.65 -6.72 -7.23
C PHE A 52 -2.54 -5.56 -6.81
N VAL A 53 -1.94 -4.62 -6.11
CA VAL A 53 -2.49 -3.28 -5.93
C VAL A 53 -1.64 -2.32 -6.76
N VAL A 54 -2.29 -1.54 -7.62
CA VAL A 54 -1.64 -0.50 -8.43
C VAL A 54 -2.05 0.86 -7.89
N LYS A 55 -1.07 1.64 -7.41
CA LYS A 55 -1.20 3.04 -7.01
C LYS A 55 -0.78 3.88 -8.21
N ARG A 56 -1.71 4.59 -8.84
CA ARG A 56 -1.51 5.43 -10.02
C ARG A 56 -1.62 6.89 -9.63
N ILE A 57 -0.62 7.70 -9.96
CA ILE A 57 -0.70 9.15 -9.73
C ILE A 57 -1.89 9.74 -10.52
N LEU A 58 -2.59 10.70 -9.92
CA LEU A 58 -3.69 11.39 -10.59
C LEU A 58 -3.16 12.19 -11.79
N ALA A 59 -3.89 12.16 -12.91
CA ALA A 59 -3.43 12.77 -14.16
C ALA A 59 -3.04 14.25 -14.00
N HIS A 60 -3.85 15.04 -13.28
CA HIS A 60 -3.57 16.45 -13.01
C HIS A 60 -2.39 16.71 -12.05
N MET A 61 -1.88 15.66 -11.38
CA MET A 61 -0.69 15.72 -10.53
C MET A 61 0.58 15.28 -11.27
N SER A 62 0.42 14.61 -12.42
CA SER A 62 1.55 14.10 -13.21
C SER A 62 2.39 15.21 -13.84
N ASP A 63 1.84 16.42 -13.98
CA ASP A 63 2.53 17.60 -14.52
C ASP A 63 3.20 18.43 -13.42
N ASN A 64 3.05 18.06 -12.16
CA ASN A 64 3.67 18.74 -11.04
C ASN A 64 4.89 17.96 -10.56
N ASP A 65 6.08 18.47 -10.88
CA ASP A 65 7.37 17.84 -10.57
C ASP A 65 7.53 17.51 -9.08
N GLN A 66 7.02 18.36 -8.18
CA GLN A 66 7.13 18.13 -6.75
C GLN A 66 6.35 16.88 -6.31
N PHE A 67 5.12 16.70 -6.79
CA PHE A 67 4.33 15.52 -6.47
C PHE A 67 4.89 14.25 -7.13
N VAL A 68 5.38 14.38 -8.36
CA VAL A 68 6.06 13.27 -9.04
C VAL A 68 7.30 12.86 -8.24
N GLN A 69 8.12 13.82 -7.79
CA GLN A 69 9.31 13.52 -7.00
C GLN A 69 8.97 12.83 -5.66
N MET A 70 7.94 13.29 -4.94
CA MET A 70 7.47 12.65 -3.70
C MET A 70 7.03 11.21 -3.96
N PHE A 71 6.30 10.96 -5.05
CA PHE A 71 5.87 9.62 -5.44
C PHE A 71 7.05 8.70 -5.80
N LEU A 72 8.07 9.25 -6.49
CA LEU A 72 9.30 8.55 -6.81
C LEU A 72 10.11 8.19 -5.57
N ASP A 73 10.17 9.08 -4.60
CA ASP A 73 10.91 8.88 -3.37
C ASP A 73 10.23 7.81 -2.49
N GLU A 74 8.90 7.81 -2.39
CA GLU A 74 8.13 6.74 -1.76
C GLU A 74 8.44 5.39 -2.42
N ALA A 75 8.42 5.34 -3.75
CA ALA A 75 8.72 4.13 -4.50
C ALA A 75 10.13 3.60 -4.22
N ARG A 76 11.15 4.48 -4.23
CA ARG A 76 12.55 4.11 -3.95
C ARG A 76 12.73 3.58 -2.54
N VAL A 77 12.13 4.25 -1.56
CA VAL A 77 12.21 3.84 -0.14
C VAL A 77 11.57 2.47 0.04
N THR A 78 10.37 2.26 -0.51
CA THR A 78 9.63 1.01 -0.31
C THR A 78 10.25 -0.15 -1.10
N ALA A 79 10.83 0.10 -2.27
CA ALA A 79 11.44 -0.95 -3.10
C ALA A 79 12.61 -1.68 -2.44
N VAL A 80 13.32 -1.02 -1.51
CA VAL A 80 14.44 -1.65 -0.78
C VAL A 80 14.00 -2.40 0.48
N LEU A 81 12.73 -2.28 0.87
CA LEU A 81 12.17 -2.92 2.06
C LEU A 81 11.56 -4.28 1.70
N GLN A 82 12.18 -5.36 2.18
CA GLN A 82 11.68 -6.73 2.02
C GLN A 82 11.55 -7.37 3.40
N HIS A 83 10.32 -7.47 3.89
CA HIS A 83 10.01 -8.04 5.20
C HIS A 83 8.58 -8.60 5.21
N ALA A 84 8.35 -9.66 6.00
CA ALA A 84 7.03 -10.29 6.11
C ALA A 84 5.93 -9.30 6.54
N ASN A 85 6.27 -8.33 7.36
CA ASN A 85 5.35 -7.32 7.88
C ASN A 85 5.39 -5.99 7.11
N ILE A 86 5.90 -5.96 5.89
CA ILE A 86 5.86 -4.79 5.00
C ILE A 86 5.22 -5.21 3.67
N VAL A 87 4.34 -4.37 3.12
CA VAL A 87 3.80 -4.58 1.77
C VAL A 87 4.92 -4.41 0.76
N ARG A 88 5.20 -5.46 -0.01
CA ARG A 88 6.29 -5.45 -0.98
C ARG A 88 5.89 -4.69 -2.24
N VAL A 89 6.73 -3.77 -2.66
CA VAL A 89 6.69 -3.17 -4.01
C VAL A 89 7.30 -4.17 -4.99
N VAL A 90 6.58 -4.46 -6.05
CA VAL A 90 6.99 -5.44 -7.08
C VAL A 90 7.36 -4.78 -8.40
N ASP A 91 6.85 -3.56 -8.63
CA ASP A 91 7.11 -2.84 -9.87
C ASP A 91 6.86 -1.35 -9.69
N PHE A 92 7.56 -0.57 -10.48
CA PHE A 92 7.40 0.88 -10.56
C PHE A 92 7.68 1.32 -11.99
N GLY A 93 6.88 2.25 -12.52
CA GLY A 93 7.07 2.69 -13.88
C GLY A 93 6.18 3.86 -14.29
N LYS A 94 6.20 4.12 -15.59
CA LYS A 94 5.37 5.16 -16.24
C LYS A 94 4.65 4.53 -17.43
N ILE A 95 3.34 4.75 -17.50
CA ILE A 95 2.50 4.33 -18.63
C ILE A 95 1.79 5.57 -19.15
N GLY A 96 2.06 5.93 -20.41
CA GLY A 96 1.66 7.22 -20.94
C GLY A 96 2.31 8.35 -20.14
N THR A 97 1.49 9.25 -19.59
CA THR A 97 1.94 10.36 -18.73
C THR A 97 1.94 10.00 -17.24
N ASN A 98 1.32 8.87 -16.83
CA ASN A 98 1.07 8.56 -15.44
C ASN A 98 2.13 7.63 -14.85
N TYR A 99 2.70 8.03 -13.71
CA TYR A 99 3.52 7.16 -12.90
C TYR A 99 2.65 6.19 -12.09
N PHE A 100 3.15 4.99 -11.85
CA PHE A 100 2.49 3.99 -11.04
C PHE A 100 3.47 3.21 -10.16
N LEU A 101 2.94 2.68 -9.08
CA LEU A 101 3.60 1.76 -8.18
C LEU A 101 2.73 0.51 -8.06
N ALA A 102 3.29 -0.67 -8.34
CA ALA A 102 2.59 -1.93 -8.14
C ALA A 102 3.15 -2.65 -6.91
N MET A 103 2.27 -3.18 -6.10
CA MET A 103 2.60 -3.85 -4.85
C MET A 103 1.79 -5.12 -4.68
N ASP A 104 2.24 -6.00 -3.80
CA ASP A 104 1.51 -7.22 -3.47
C ASP A 104 0.11 -6.89 -2.94
N CYS A 105 -0.88 -7.65 -3.40
CA CYS A 105 -2.25 -7.52 -2.91
C CYS A 105 -2.39 -8.26 -1.57
N VAL A 106 -2.63 -7.53 -0.49
CA VAL A 106 -2.98 -8.13 0.81
C VAL A 106 -4.47 -8.43 0.81
N GLU A 107 -4.82 -9.70 0.73
CA GLU A 107 -6.22 -10.13 0.81
C GLU A 107 -6.74 -10.02 2.25
N GLY A 108 -7.25 -8.84 2.58
CA GLY A 108 -7.64 -8.50 3.94
C GLY A 108 -8.30 -7.13 4.03
N LYS A 109 -8.13 -6.49 5.18
CA LYS A 109 -8.65 -5.15 5.47
C LYS A 109 -7.60 -4.34 6.22
N ASP A 110 -7.67 -3.03 6.05
CA ASP A 110 -6.94 -2.11 6.91
C ASP A 110 -7.54 -2.10 8.33
N SER A 111 -6.71 -1.82 9.32
CA SER A 111 -7.10 -1.82 10.73
C SER A 111 -8.16 -0.77 11.04
N LYS A 112 -8.18 0.36 10.32
CA LYS A 112 -9.21 1.41 10.47
C LYS A 112 -10.60 0.88 10.11
N LEU A 113 -10.71 0.13 9.01
CA LEU A 113 -11.97 -0.49 8.61
C LEU A 113 -12.41 -1.56 9.61
N ILE A 114 -11.46 -2.37 10.12
CA ILE A 114 -11.73 -3.38 11.15
C ILE A 114 -12.31 -2.70 12.41
N LEU A 115 -11.62 -1.68 12.93
CA LEU A 115 -12.06 -0.94 14.11
C LEU A 115 -13.42 -0.28 13.90
N ARG A 116 -13.64 0.34 12.73
CA ARG A 116 -14.94 0.92 12.39
C ARG A 116 -16.06 -0.14 12.42
N LYS A 117 -15.83 -1.30 11.82
CA LYS A 117 -16.82 -2.38 11.78
C LYS A 117 -17.11 -2.98 13.16
N LEU A 118 -16.13 -3.05 14.02
CA LEU A 118 -16.32 -3.45 15.40
C LEU A 118 -17.16 -2.41 16.17
N PHE A 119 -16.85 -1.13 16.00
CA PHE A 119 -17.61 -0.03 16.61
C PHE A 119 -19.08 -0.01 16.15
N GLU A 120 -19.35 -0.14 14.84
CA GLU A 120 -20.70 -0.25 14.28
C GLU A 120 -21.50 -1.42 14.91
N ARG A 121 -20.80 -2.50 15.28
CA ARG A 121 -21.38 -3.69 15.94
C ARG A 121 -21.37 -3.61 17.47
N ARG A 122 -20.97 -2.48 18.05
CA ARG A 122 -20.77 -2.31 19.50
C ARG A 122 -19.85 -3.36 20.12
N LYS A 123 -18.82 -3.77 19.39
CA LYS A 123 -17.79 -4.71 19.82
C LYS A 123 -16.46 -4.01 19.96
N MET A 124 -15.61 -4.51 20.84
CA MET A 124 -14.23 -4.09 20.98
C MET A 124 -13.30 -5.11 20.31
N LEU A 125 -12.15 -4.64 19.84
CA LEU A 125 -11.08 -5.53 19.42
C LEU A 125 -10.53 -6.24 20.68
N PRO A 126 -10.47 -7.59 20.72
CA PRO A 126 -9.86 -8.29 21.84
C PRO A 126 -8.40 -7.87 22.01
N ARG A 127 -7.94 -7.79 23.27
CA ARG A 127 -6.59 -7.27 23.60
C ARG A 127 -5.48 -8.05 22.93
N GLU A 128 -5.64 -9.35 22.83
CA GLU A 128 -4.69 -10.30 22.21
C GLU A 128 -4.45 -9.93 20.74
N PHE A 129 -5.51 -9.64 20.00
CA PHE A 129 -5.39 -9.20 18.59
C PHE A 129 -4.80 -7.81 18.48
N ALA A 130 -5.14 -6.88 19.39
CA ALA A 130 -4.56 -5.55 19.38
C ALA A 130 -3.04 -5.60 19.61
N VAL A 131 -2.60 -6.40 20.59
CA VAL A 131 -1.19 -6.61 20.90
C VAL A 131 -0.48 -7.29 19.72
N TYR A 132 -1.07 -8.34 19.15
CA TYR A 132 -0.53 -9.03 17.99
C TYR A 132 -0.32 -8.10 16.79
N ILE A 133 -1.34 -7.32 16.43
CA ILE A 133 -1.26 -6.36 15.31
C ILE A 133 -0.15 -5.32 15.57
N ALA A 134 -0.10 -4.77 16.78
CA ALA A 134 0.92 -3.79 17.14
C ALA A 134 2.34 -4.38 17.10
N MET A 135 2.52 -5.60 17.60
CA MET A 135 3.80 -6.30 17.60
C MET A 135 4.28 -6.59 16.17
N GLU A 136 3.42 -7.12 15.32
CA GLU A 136 3.77 -7.43 13.93
C GLU A 136 4.08 -6.14 13.13
N ALA A 137 3.29 -5.08 13.32
CA ALA A 137 3.58 -3.78 12.72
C ALA A 137 4.93 -3.22 13.19
N ALA A 138 5.24 -3.33 14.49
CA ALA A 138 6.50 -2.89 15.05
C ALA A 138 7.71 -3.63 14.45
N LYS A 139 7.59 -4.94 14.15
CA LYS A 139 8.65 -5.71 13.46
C LYS A 139 8.95 -5.14 12.07
N GLY A 140 7.91 -4.79 11.30
CA GLY A 140 8.07 -4.15 9.99
C GLY A 140 8.77 -2.78 10.09
N LEU A 141 8.34 -1.96 11.05
CA LEU A 141 8.95 -0.64 11.30
C LEU A 141 10.41 -0.75 11.77
N ASP A 142 10.72 -1.68 12.66
CA ASP A 142 12.10 -1.94 13.13
C ASP A 142 13.01 -2.36 11.97
N HIS A 143 12.51 -3.23 11.08
CA HIS A 143 13.23 -3.61 9.87
C HIS A 143 13.56 -2.39 8.99
N ALA A 144 12.59 -1.49 8.78
CA ALA A 144 12.80 -0.27 7.99
C ALA A 144 13.82 0.67 8.64
N HIS A 145 13.71 0.89 9.96
CA HIS A 145 14.64 1.73 10.72
C HIS A 145 16.09 1.23 10.66
N LYS A 146 16.29 -0.09 10.68
CA LYS A 146 17.61 -0.74 10.66
C LYS A 146 18.14 -0.99 9.25
N LYS A 147 17.35 -0.66 8.21
CA LYS A 147 17.76 -0.91 6.83
C LYS A 147 19.01 -0.14 6.47
N SER A 148 19.99 -0.83 5.92
CA SER A 148 21.24 -0.26 5.42
C SER A 148 21.48 -0.60 3.95
N THR A 149 22.34 0.19 3.30
CA THR A 149 22.87 -0.09 1.96
C THR A 149 23.82 -1.30 2.00
N ASN A 150 24.16 -1.82 0.82
CA ASN A 150 25.17 -2.89 0.70
C ASN A 150 26.57 -2.49 1.22
N MET A 151 26.82 -1.18 1.39
CA MET A 151 28.05 -0.64 1.98
C MET A 151 27.94 -0.42 3.49
N GLY A 152 26.84 -0.86 4.14
CA GLY A 152 26.63 -0.73 5.58
C GLY A 152 26.14 0.64 6.06
N GLN A 153 25.88 1.59 5.15
CA GLN A 153 25.34 2.90 5.52
C GLN A 153 23.85 2.77 5.85
N MET A 154 23.43 3.20 7.04
CA MET A 154 22.03 3.20 7.45
C MET A 154 21.20 4.17 6.59
N LEU A 155 20.05 3.68 6.10
CA LEU A 155 19.13 4.49 5.29
C LEU A 155 18.23 5.38 6.14
N GLN A 156 18.14 5.16 7.46
CA GLN A 156 17.33 5.93 8.41
C GLN A 156 15.87 6.12 7.96
N ILE A 157 15.28 5.06 7.39
CA ILE A 157 13.91 5.11 6.86
C ILE A 157 12.93 5.27 8.02
N VAL A 158 12.12 6.32 7.96
CA VAL A 158 11.03 6.59 8.89
C VAL A 158 9.72 6.59 8.13
N HIS A 159 8.70 5.91 8.63
CA HIS A 159 7.41 5.76 7.97
C HIS A 159 6.61 7.07 7.86
N ARG A 160 6.70 7.94 8.86
CA ARG A 160 6.06 9.27 8.98
C ARG A 160 4.52 9.28 9.09
N ASP A 161 3.83 8.23 8.65
CA ASP A 161 2.35 8.12 8.72
C ASP A 161 1.93 6.73 9.22
N VAL A 162 2.39 6.33 10.42
CA VAL A 162 1.91 5.11 11.07
C VAL A 162 0.50 5.34 11.57
N SER A 163 -0.47 4.77 10.86
CA SER A 163 -1.89 4.91 11.18
C SER A 163 -2.64 3.59 10.96
N PRO A 164 -3.82 3.39 11.57
CA PRO A 164 -4.62 2.20 11.32
C PRO A 164 -5.01 1.99 9.85
N SER A 165 -4.98 3.04 9.02
CA SER A 165 -5.23 2.94 7.57
C SER A 165 -4.10 2.24 6.84
N ASN A 166 -2.87 2.36 7.35
CA ASN A 166 -1.64 1.85 6.73
C ASN A 166 -1.18 0.53 7.38
N ILE A 167 -1.98 -0.05 8.27
CA ILE A 167 -1.76 -1.38 8.85
C ILE A 167 -2.82 -2.32 8.30
N LEU A 168 -2.41 -3.23 7.43
CA LEU A 168 -3.26 -4.20 6.76
C LEU A 168 -3.23 -5.53 7.51
N VAL A 169 -4.40 -6.14 7.69
CA VAL A 169 -4.55 -7.48 8.28
C VAL A 169 -5.18 -8.39 7.25
N SER A 170 -4.46 -9.43 6.84
CA SER A 170 -4.95 -10.40 5.86
C SER A 170 -5.96 -11.37 6.50
N TYR A 171 -6.78 -12.01 5.67
CA TYR A 171 -7.68 -13.07 6.12
C TYR A 171 -6.93 -14.32 6.60
N ALA A 172 -5.66 -14.47 6.24
CA ALA A 172 -4.76 -15.52 6.73
C ALA A 172 -4.08 -15.15 8.07
N GLY A 173 -4.33 -13.94 8.62
CA GLY A 173 -3.77 -13.49 9.88
C GLY A 173 -2.43 -12.76 9.76
N GLU A 174 -1.92 -12.51 8.55
CA GLU A 174 -0.71 -11.70 8.37
C GLU A 174 -1.00 -10.22 8.65
N VAL A 175 -0.03 -9.53 9.22
CA VAL A 175 -0.08 -8.06 9.42
C VAL A 175 1.04 -7.42 8.60
N LYS A 176 0.69 -6.44 7.78
CA LYS A 176 1.66 -5.73 6.93
C LYS A 176 1.48 -4.23 7.03
N VAL A 177 2.59 -3.51 7.12
CA VAL A 177 2.64 -2.04 7.05
C VAL A 177 2.76 -1.63 5.59
N ALA A 178 1.96 -0.66 5.16
CA ALA A 178 1.92 -0.10 3.82
C ALA A 178 2.24 1.39 3.82
N ASP A 179 2.51 1.97 2.65
CA ASP A 179 2.66 3.41 2.42
C ASP A 179 3.79 4.06 3.27
N PHE A 180 5.03 3.61 3.08
CA PHE A 180 6.22 4.29 3.58
C PHE A 180 6.48 5.55 2.74
N GLY A 181 6.23 6.74 3.31
CA GLY A 181 6.36 8.00 2.57
C GLY A 181 6.71 9.23 3.40
#